data_92744e0714a78ad84988552e13b93b54
#
_entry.id   92744e0714a78ad84988552e13b93b54
#
_cell.length_a   1.000
_cell.length_b   1.000
_cell.length_c   1.000
_cell.angle_alpha   90.00
_cell.angle_beta   90.00
_cell.angle_gamma   90.00
#
_symmetry.space_group_name_H-M   'P 1'
#
loop_
_entity.id
_entity.type
_entity.pdbx_description
1 polymer ?
#
loop_
_entity_poly.entity_id
_entity_poly.type
_entity_poly.pdbx_seq_one_letter_code
_entity_poly.pdbx_strand_id
1 'polypeptide(L)'
;SHALMPLCVLTMLAVMENIDTNLAKAAGTLGARRGQSFWRIYFPLSLPGVAAGGLLIFVTSLGFFITPALLGGARDTMIVQLIMFQIDSMLNWGFAGAISMLLLGTVLLIFFFYDRWLGLSTLSGGTQGKATSSGTKRRVGLGARFGNSILNGLGEICAGLGALYDKLVKRDPARSRADYSRRSLWIVAGIVIVFLAAPTFFIIPVSFTEEGFLTWPPKGFSLQWYGTVFADSSPYPAAFLRSVLVALFAGFFAMLIGVPAAFMLVRKQFFGKSVIFAFLVSPIITPHIILAVSLFYLFARLHLIGTYLGLILGHTVITMPYVIVTVMAVIKNYDVRLDQAAWTLGAGKLKTLWFITFPIIKGGLIAAFMFAFIISFDELTMAIYLTGGEFATLPKHMWVDAIMRVNPTLAAVATLMLLFMTTIILVSEFLRRRSVRRIG
;
A
#
# COMPACT_ATOMS: atom_id res chain seq x y z
N SER A 1 -2.96 -1.79 -13.78
CA SER A 1 -3.50 -2.81 -12.84
C SER A 1 -2.41 -3.67 -12.20
N HIS A 2 -1.41 -4.15 -12.96
CA HIS A 2 -0.34 -5.03 -12.46
C HIS A 2 0.38 -4.45 -11.25
N ALA A 3 0.88 -3.21 -11.31
CA ALA A 3 1.64 -2.55 -10.24
C ALA A 3 0.84 -2.35 -8.95
N LEU A 4 -0.49 -2.15 -9.04
CA LEU A 4 -1.34 -1.87 -7.89
C LEU A 4 -2.07 -3.11 -7.35
N MET A 5 -1.99 -4.25 -8.05
CA MET A 5 -2.67 -5.49 -7.65
C MET A 5 -2.20 -6.02 -6.29
N PRO A 6 -0.89 -6.03 -5.94
CA PRO A 6 -0.44 -6.46 -4.62
C PRO A 6 -1.06 -5.64 -3.49
N LEU A 7 -1.17 -4.32 -3.67
CA LEU A 7 -1.78 -3.41 -2.70
C LEU A 7 -3.27 -3.74 -2.46
N CYS A 8 -4.01 -4.06 -3.53
CA CYS A 8 -5.39 -4.53 -3.44
C CYS A 8 -5.50 -5.81 -2.62
N VAL A 9 -4.70 -6.81 -2.99
CA VAL A 9 -4.73 -8.12 -2.32
C VAL A 9 -4.44 -7.98 -0.83
N LEU A 10 -3.44 -7.21 -0.44
CA LEU A 10 -3.09 -6.99 0.96
C LEU A 10 -4.20 -6.27 1.74
N THR A 11 -4.82 -5.26 1.13
CA THR A 11 -5.92 -4.51 1.75
C THR A 11 -7.15 -5.40 1.96
N MET A 12 -7.49 -6.21 0.97
CA MET A 12 -8.60 -7.17 1.05
C MET A 12 -8.31 -8.27 2.07
N LEU A 13 -7.08 -8.82 2.07
CA LEU A 13 -6.66 -9.89 2.96
C LEU A 13 -6.81 -9.48 4.44
N ALA A 14 -6.40 -8.27 4.79
CA ALA A 14 -6.52 -7.75 6.15
C ALA A 14 -7.96 -7.76 6.70
N VAL A 15 -8.96 -7.58 5.84
CA VAL A 15 -10.38 -7.66 6.22
C VAL A 15 -10.86 -9.11 6.22
N MET A 16 -10.45 -9.90 5.22
CA MET A 16 -10.89 -11.29 5.05
C MET A 16 -10.38 -12.21 6.16
N GLU A 17 -9.20 -11.97 6.70
CA GLU A 17 -8.65 -12.74 7.83
C GLU A 17 -9.45 -12.57 9.13
N ASN A 18 -10.17 -11.47 9.28
CA ASN A 18 -11.01 -11.21 10.45
C ASN A 18 -12.44 -11.80 10.33
N ILE A 19 -12.79 -12.43 9.21
CA ILE A 19 -14.11 -13.06 9.03
C ILE A 19 -14.13 -14.40 9.76
N ASP A 20 -15.12 -14.59 10.65
CA ASP A 20 -15.30 -15.85 11.38
C ASP A 20 -15.67 -16.98 10.40
N THR A 21 -14.74 -17.92 10.21
CA THR A 21 -14.90 -19.09 9.35
C THR A 21 -16.02 -20.04 9.84
N ASN A 22 -16.42 -19.96 11.11
CA ASN A 22 -17.51 -20.79 11.65
C ASN A 22 -18.86 -20.42 11.05
N LEU A 23 -19.05 -19.19 10.59
CA LEU A 23 -20.27 -18.78 9.89
C LEU A 23 -20.51 -19.62 8.61
N ALA A 24 -19.45 -19.88 7.85
CA ALA A 24 -19.52 -20.71 6.65
C ALA A 24 -19.78 -22.19 6.99
N LYS A 25 -19.22 -22.69 8.11
CA LYS A 25 -19.48 -24.05 8.61
C LYS A 25 -20.92 -24.20 9.08
N ALA A 26 -21.45 -23.22 9.84
CA ALA A 26 -22.83 -23.20 10.30
C ALA A 26 -23.83 -23.17 9.12
N ALA A 27 -23.53 -22.41 8.06
CA ALA A 27 -24.35 -22.47 6.85
C ALA A 27 -24.35 -23.86 6.19
N GLY A 28 -23.19 -24.53 6.20
CA GLY A 28 -23.07 -25.90 5.70
C GLY A 28 -23.93 -26.92 6.48
N THR A 29 -24.04 -26.79 7.81
CA THR A 29 -24.89 -27.61 8.66
C THR A 29 -26.38 -27.39 8.37
N LEU A 30 -26.75 -26.18 7.91
CA LEU A 30 -28.12 -25.85 7.45
C LEU A 30 -28.39 -26.21 5.99
N GLY A 31 -27.50 -26.98 5.34
CA GLY A 31 -27.69 -27.48 3.97
C GLY A 31 -27.23 -26.50 2.87
N ALA A 32 -26.60 -25.38 3.20
CA ALA A 32 -26.09 -24.45 2.19
C ALA A 32 -24.92 -25.07 1.40
N ARG A 33 -24.97 -24.99 0.06
CA ARG A 33 -23.85 -25.35 -0.79
C ARG A 33 -22.72 -24.31 -0.68
N ARG A 34 -21.48 -24.71 -1.00
CA ARG A 34 -20.29 -23.82 -0.91
C ARG A 34 -20.46 -22.48 -1.64
N GLY A 35 -21.04 -22.50 -2.85
CA GLY A 35 -21.33 -21.28 -3.63
C GLY A 35 -22.34 -20.36 -2.91
N GLN A 36 -23.38 -20.93 -2.32
CA GLN A 36 -24.38 -20.16 -1.55
C GLN A 36 -23.75 -19.57 -0.28
N SER A 37 -22.95 -20.35 0.44
CA SER A 37 -22.21 -19.85 1.62
C SER A 37 -21.24 -18.72 1.26
N PHE A 38 -20.54 -18.82 0.12
CA PHE A 38 -19.65 -17.78 -0.36
C PHE A 38 -20.43 -16.48 -0.66
N TRP A 39 -21.41 -16.51 -1.55
CA TRP A 39 -22.10 -15.32 -2.02
C TRP A 39 -23.06 -14.69 -1.01
N ARG A 40 -23.66 -15.49 -0.10
CA ARG A 40 -24.64 -15.01 0.89
C ARG A 40 -24.03 -14.65 2.25
N ILE A 41 -22.84 -15.20 2.57
CA ILE A 41 -22.23 -14.97 3.88
C ILE A 41 -20.84 -14.36 3.73
N TYR A 42 -19.90 -15.10 3.10
CA TYR A 42 -18.51 -14.69 3.09
C TYR A 42 -18.28 -13.39 2.28
N PHE A 43 -18.80 -13.33 1.05
CA PHE A 43 -18.63 -12.16 0.18
C PHE A 43 -19.24 -10.87 0.75
N PRO A 44 -20.50 -10.85 1.28
CA PRO A 44 -21.05 -9.66 1.93
C PRO A 44 -20.22 -9.19 3.14
N LEU A 45 -19.65 -10.10 3.91
CA LEU A 45 -18.76 -9.79 5.02
C LEU A 45 -17.38 -9.29 4.54
N SER A 46 -16.92 -9.69 3.37
CA SER A 46 -15.68 -9.22 2.75
C SER A 46 -15.85 -7.91 1.97
N LEU A 47 -17.08 -7.51 1.67
CA LEU A 47 -17.39 -6.32 0.86
C LEU A 47 -16.70 -5.04 1.36
N PRO A 48 -16.61 -4.77 2.67
CA PRO A 48 -15.87 -3.61 3.16
C PRO A 48 -14.39 -3.62 2.76
N GLY A 49 -13.76 -4.80 2.75
CA GLY A 49 -12.38 -4.96 2.30
C GLY A 49 -12.22 -4.79 0.79
N VAL A 50 -13.14 -5.36 0.01
CA VAL A 50 -13.17 -5.22 -1.45
C VAL A 50 -13.34 -3.76 -1.83
N ALA A 51 -14.26 -3.08 -1.18
CA ALA A 51 -14.52 -1.66 -1.43
C ALA A 51 -13.33 -0.79 -1.02
N ALA A 52 -12.74 -1.02 0.16
CA ALA A 52 -11.55 -0.30 0.62
C ALA A 52 -10.37 -0.48 -0.33
N GLY A 53 -10.09 -1.72 -0.75
CA GLY A 53 -9.05 -2.01 -1.74
C GLY A 53 -9.33 -1.36 -3.10
N GLY A 54 -10.57 -1.43 -3.58
CA GLY A 54 -10.99 -0.81 -4.82
C GLY A 54 -10.85 0.72 -4.80
N LEU A 55 -11.27 1.38 -3.73
CA LEU A 55 -11.10 2.82 -3.56
C LEU A 55 -9.62 3.22 -3.52
N LEU A 56 -8.82 2.50 -2.73
CA LEU A 56 -7.39 2.78 -2.61
C LEU A 56 -6.68 2.69 -3.96
N ILE A 57 -6.96 1.61 -4.73
CA ILE A 57 -6.40 1.46 -6.07
C ILE A 57 -6.88 2.57 -7.00
N PHE A 58 -8.17 2.88 -6.97
CA PHE A 58 -8.74 3.91 -7.84
C PHE A 58 -8.06 5.26 -7.59
N VAL A 59 -7.95 5.67 -6.33
CA VAL A 59 -7.29 6.94 -5.96
C VAL A 59 -5.81 6.92 -6.34
N THR A 60 -5.10 5.82 -6.03
CA THR A 60 -3.68 5.68 -6.39
C THR A 60 -3.48 5.70 -7.90
N SER A 61 -4.38 5.07 -8.68
CA SER A 61 -4.29 5.05 -10.14
C SER A 61 -4.54 6.41 -10.78
N LEU A 62 -5.36 7.26 -10.17
CA LEU A 62 -5.56 8.65 -10.63
C LEU A 62 -4.27 9.49 -10.50
N GLY A 63 -3.45 9.19 -9.50
CA GLY A 63 -2.15 9.83 -9.30
C GLY A 63 -0.99 9.18 -10.06
N PHE A 64 -1.22 8.06 -10.74
CA PHE A 64 -0.17 7.25 -11.34
C PHE A 64 0.21 7.75 -12.73
N PHE A 65 1.48 8.07 -12.97
CA PHE A 65 1.96 8.63 -14.23
C PHE A 65 3.08 7.82 -14.89
N ILE A 66 3.85 7.05 -14.11
CA ILE A 66 5.05 6.35 -14.60
C ILE A 66 4.71 5.39 -15.75
N THR A 67 3.77 4.48 -15.55
CA THR A 67 3.39 3.49 -16.55
C THR A 67 2.79 4.13 -17.81
N PRO A 68 1.84 5.09 -17.72
CA PRO A 68 1.35 5.79 -18.89
C PRO A 68 2.43 6.58 -19.63
N ALA A 69 3.41 7.14 -18.93
CA ALA A 69 4.50 7.89 -19.56
C ALA A 69 5.48 6.99 -20.34
N LEU A 70 5.73 5.76 -19.84
CA LEU A 70 6.67 4.83 -20.47
C LEU A 70 6.03 3.89 -21.49
N LEU A 71 4.76 3.51 -21.31
CA LEU A 71 4.07 2.51 -22.14
C LEU A 71 2.91 3.08 -22.94
N GLY A 72 2.41 4.27 -22.62
CA GLY A 72 1.31 4.93 -23.32
C GLY A 72 1.77 5.67 -24.57
N GLY A 73 0.82 5.93 -25.48
CA GLY A 73 1.02 6.77 -26.65
C GLY A 73 0.57 8.21 -26.42
N ALA A 74 0.71 9.05 -27.44
CA ALA A 74 0.31 10.46 -27.39
C ALA A 74 -1.18 10.69 -27.09
N ARG A 75 -2.02 9.67 -27.30
CA ARG A 75 -3.48 9.71 -27.04
C ARG A 75 -3.86 9.21 -25.64
N ASP A 76 -2.90 8.64 -24.89
CA ASP A 76 -3.14 8.02 -23.58
C ASP A 76 -2.69 8.93 -22.42
N THR A 77 -2.65 10.24 -22.66
CA THR A 77 -2.20 11.23 -21.68
C THR A 77 -3.13 11.28 -20.46
N MET A 78 -2.61 11.01 -19.29
CA MET A 78 -3.35 11.08 -18.04
C MET A 78 -3.28 12.51 -17.43
N ILE A 79 -4.24 12.82 -16.54
CA ILE A 79 -4.34 14.14 -15.91
C ILE A 79 -3.05 14.55 -15.18
N VAL A 80 -2.34 13.60 -14.57
CA VAL A 80 -1.06 13.87 -13.90
C VAL A 80 0.04 14.25 -14.89
N GLN A 81 0.11 13.57 -16.04
CA GLN A 81 1.05 13.92 -17.11
C GLN A 81 0.75 15.32 -17.67
N LEU A 82 -0.53 15.70 -17.76
CA LEU A 82 -0.93 17.04 -18.17
C LEU A 82 -0.47 18.09 -17.15
N ILE A 83 -0.60 17.82 -15.84
CA ILE A 83 -0.07 18.70 -14.79
C ILE A 83 1.45 18.87 -14.94
N MET A 84 2.18 17.76 -15.10
CA MET A 84 3.63 17.77 -15.31
C MET A 84 4.02 18.56 -16.55
N PHE A 85 3.33 18.34 -17.68
CA PHE A 85 3.57 19.06 -18.92
C PHE A 85 3.36 20.57 -18.79
N GLN A 86 2.32 20.99 -18.06
CA GLN A 86 2.07 22.41 -17.80
C GLN A 86 3.17 23.03 -16.95
N ILE A 87 3.77 22.29 -16.02
CA ILE A 87 4.86 22.77 -15.17
C ILE A 87 6.19 22.75 -15.92
N ASP A 88 6.57 21.59 -16.47
CA ASP A 88 7.92 21.34 -16.96
C ASP A 88 8.16 21.96 -18.37
N SER A 89 7.11 21.95 -19.24
CA SER A 89 7.25 22.40 -20.62
C SER A 89 6.65 23.79 -20.87
N MET A 90 5.50 24.09 -20.25
CA MET A 90 4.78 25.33 -20.46
C MET A 90 5.05 26.40 -19.42
N LEU A 91 5.70 26.04 -18.29
CA LEU A 91 5.93 26.88 -17.11
C LEU A 91 4.64 27.58 -16.61
N ASN A 92 3.49 26.97 -16.92
CA ASN A 92 2.17 27.50 -16.56
C ASN A 92 1.67 26.92 -15.23
N TRP A 93 2.26 27.40 -14.17
CA TRP A 93 1.98 26.97 -12.79
C TRP A 93 0.52 27.23 -12.38
N GLY A 94 -0.07 28.35 -12.84
CA GLY A 94 -1.46 28.68 -12.52
C GLY A 94 -2.43 27.64 -13.06
N PHE A 95 -2.28 27.24 -14.31
CA PHE A 95 -3.13 26.23 -14.93
C PHE A 95 -2.86 24.83 -14.34
N ALA A 96 -1.60 24.48 -14.08
CA ALA A 96 -1.25 23.24 -13.37
C ALA A 96 -1.91 23.17 -12.00
N GLY A 97 -1.91 24.29 -11.24
CA GLY A 97 -2.62 24.40 -9.97
C GLY A 97 -4.12 24.21 -10.10
N ALA A 98 -4.76 24.80 -11.12
CA ALA A 98 -6.19 24.64 -11.37
C ALA A 98 -6.56 23.18 -11.68
N ILE A 99 -5.80 22.48 -12.54
CA ILE A 99 -6.00 21.05 -12.83
C ILE A 99 -5.79 20.20 -11.56
N SER A 100 -4.78 20.53 -10.75
CA SER A 100 -4.53 19.84 -9.49
C SER A 100 -5.70 19.99 -8.51
N MET A 101 -6.31 21.17 -8.42
CA MET A 101 -7.51 21.40 -7.60
C MET A 101 -8.73 20.64 -8.12
N LEU A 102 -8.91 20.56 -9.44
CA LEU A 102 -9.98 19.73 -10.04
C LEU A 102 -9.78 18.25 -9.72
N LEU A 103 -8.54 17.76 -9.83
CA LEU A 103 -8.20 16.38 -9.47
C LEU A 103 -8.48 16.11 -7.98
N LEU A 104 -8.05 17.01 -7.09
CA LEU A 104 -8.30 16.89 -5.66
C LEU A 104 -9.81 16.89 -5.37
N GLY A 105 -10.56 17.83 -5.97
CA GLY A 105 -12.01 17.90 -5.83
C GLY A 105 -12.71 16.62 -6.28
N THR A 106 -12.26 16.02 -7.39
CA THR A 106 -12.77 14.74 -7.89
C THR A 106 -12.50 13.61 -6.89
N VAL A 107 -11.27 13.51 -6.37
CA VAL A 107 -10.90 12.49 -5.37
C VAL A 107 -11.73 12.64 -4.08
N LEU A 108 -11.88 13.88 -3.56
CA LEU A 108 -12.66 14.13 -2.37
C LEU A 108 -14.15 13.84 -2.58
N LEU A 109 -14.70 14.15 -3.76
CA LEU A 109 -16.09 13.85 -4.12
C LEU A 109 -16.31 12.33 -4.15
N ILE A 110 -15.43 11.57 -4.79
CA ILE A 110 -15.49 10.10 -4.82
C ILE A 110 -15.40 9.54 -3.41
N PHE A 111 -14.47 10.06 -2.60
CA PHE A 111 -14.31 9.65 -1.21
C PHE A 111 -15.56 9.94 -0.38
N PHE A 112 -16.20 11.10 -0.59
CA PHE A 112 -17.45 11.46 0.05
C PHE A 112 -18.59 10.48 -0.29
N PHE A 113 -18.77 10.13 -1.56
CA PHE A 113 -19.78 9.15 -1.96
C PHE A 113 -19.48 7.77 -1.41
N TYR A 114 -18.20 7.38 -1.42
CA TYR A 114 -17.75 6.12 -0.83
C TYR A 114 -18.09 6.06 0.67
N ASP A 115 -17.75 7.10 1.42
CA ASP A 115 -18.06 7.16 2.86
C ASP A 115 -19.58 7.14 3.13
N ARG A 116 -20.33 7.84 2.32
CA ARG A 116 -21.80 7.88 2.42
C ARG A 116 -22.46 6.52 2.19
N TRP A 117 -21.87 5.67 1.33
CA TRP A 117 -22.46 4.37 0.96
C TRP A 117 -21.92 3.20 1.79
N LEU A 118 -20.65 3.21 2.13
CA LEU A 118 -19.96 2.07 2.76
C LEU A 118 -19.49 2.36 4.20
N GLY A 119 -19.35 3.64 4.58
CA GLY A 119 -18.94 4.11 5.90
C GLY A 119 -17.44 4.05 6.14
N LEU A 120 -16.83 5.14 6.62
CA LEU A 120 -15.40 5.24 6.98
C LEU A 120 -14.97 4.30 8.11
N SER A 121 -15.90 3.80 8.90
CA SER A 121 -15.63 2.82 9.95
C SER A 121 -14.97 1.54 9.43
N THR A 122 -15.13 1.25 8.13
CA THR A 122 -14.50 0.09 7.47
C THR A 122 -13.00 0.27 7.27
N LEU A 123 -12.53 1.50 6.99
CA LEU A 123 -11.11 1.81 6.80
C LEU A 123 -10.35 1.89 8.14
N SER A 124 -11.01 2.29 9.21
CA SER A 124 -10.36 2.42 10.52
C SER A 124 -10.21 1.11 11.28
N GLY A 125 -10.59 -0.04 10.68
CA GLY A 125 -10.56 -1.34 11.35
C GLY A 125 -11.38 -1.35 12.65
N GLY A 126 -12.39 -0.48 12.74
CA GLY A 126 -13.32 -0.46 13.86
C GLY A 126 -14.07 -1.78 13.87
N THR A 127 -13.71 -2.64 14.80
CA THR A 127 -14.55 -3.78 15.17
C THR A 127 -15.98 -3.30 15.24
N GLN A 128 -16.88 -3.99 14.56
CA GLN A 128 -18.30 -3.93 14.87
C GLN A 128 -18.47 -4.36 16.35
N GLY A 129 -18.06 -3.47 17.23
CA GLY A 129 -18.25 -3.59 18.65
C GLY A 129 -19.69 -3.31 18.96
N LYS A 130 -20.38 -4.36 19.40
CA LYS A 130 -21.72 -4.36 19.97
C LYS A 130 -22.83 -3.90 19.02
N ALA A 131 -23.47 -4.88 18.41
CA ALA A 131 -24.88 -4.77 18.17
C ALA A 131 -25.55 -4.39 19.51
N THR A 132 -25.65 -3.11 19.79
CA THR A 132 -26.63 -2.60 20.73
C THR A 132 -27.98 -2.97 20.14
N SER A 133 -28.66 -3.87 20.80
CA SER A 133 -30.05 -4.26 20.59
C SER A 133 -30.96 -3.07 20.91
N SER A 134 -30.86 -2.00 20.15
CA SER A 134 -31.91 -0.97 20.11
C SER A 134 -32.68 -1.25 18.83
N GLY A 135 -33.92 -1.70 19.03
CA GLY A 135 -34.85 -2.17 18.01
C GLY A 135 -35.36 -1.10 17.04
N THR A 136 -34.49 -0.30 16.47
CA THR A 136 -34.79 0.58 15.36
C THR A 136 -34.65 -0.19 14.07
N LYS A 137 -35.73 -0.65 13.49
CA LYS A 137 -35.80 -1.22 12.12
C LYS A 137 -35.17 -0.22 11.16
N ARG A 138 -33.85 -0.37 10.91
CA ARG A 138 -33.15 0.36 9.85
C ARG A 138 -33.84 -0.01 8.53
N ARG A 139 -34.58 0.88 7.93
CA ARG A 139 -35.18 0.69 6.61
C ARG A 139 -34.06 0.33 5.65
N VAL A 140 -34.05 -0.92 5.22
CA VAL A 140 -33.10 -1.41 4.22
C VAL A 140 -33.37 -0.61 2.95
N GLY A 141 -32.46 0.30 2.60
CA GLY A 141 -32.59 1.13 1.41
C GLY A 141 -32.73 0.30 0.14
N LEU A 142 -33.39 0.85 -0.89
CA LEU A 142 -33.61 0.19 -2.18
C LEU A 142 -32.30 -0.40 -2.78
N GLY A 143 -31.16 0.30 -2.65
CA GLY A 143 -29.86 -0.18 -3.10
C GLY A 143 -29.37 -1.44 -2.38
N ALA A 144 -29.61 -1.57 -1.08
CA ALA A 144 -29.24 -2.77 -0.32
C ALA A 144 -30.15 -3.97 -0.68
N ARG A 145 -31.43 -3.72 -1.00
CA ARG A 145 -32.34 -4.76 -1.51
C ARG A 145 -31.89 -5.27 -2.87
N PHE A 146 -31.52 -4.37 -3.78
CA PHE A 146 -31.03 -4.71 -5.10
C PHE A 146 -29.69 -5.48 -5.03
N GLY A 147 -28.74 -5.00 -4.22
CA GLY A 147 -27.48 -5.71 -3.97
C GLY A 147 -27.67 -7.12 -3.42
N ASN A 148 -28.56 -7.29 -2.42
CA ASN A 148 -28.86 -8.61 -1.87
C ASN A 148 -29.56 -9.53 -2.90
N SER A 149 -30.38 -8.99 -3.79
CA SER A 149 -31.02 -9.76 -4.87
C SER A 149 -29.97 -10.30 -5.86
N ILE A 150 -29.01 -9.46 -6.26
CA ILE A 150 -27.90 -9.86 -7.13
C ILE A 150 -27.05 -10.96 -6.47
N LEU A 151 -26.66 -10.78 -5.19
CA LEU A 151 -25.85 -11.75 -4.46
C LEU A 151 -26.59 -13.10 -4.27
N ASN A 152 -27.88 -13.06 -4.06
CA ASN A 152 -28.71 -14.26 -4.00
C ASN A 152 -28.76 -14.96 -5.38
N GLY A 153 -28.96 -14.20 -6.46
CA GLY A 153 -28.94 -14.73 -7.83
C GLY A 153 -27.59 -15.38 -8.18
N LEU A 154 -26.48 -14.72 -7.86
CA LEU A 154 -25.13 -15.29 -8.04
C LEU A 154 -24.94 -16.57 -7.20
N GLY A 155 -25.45 -16.59 -5.97
CA GLY A 155 -25.43 -17.77 -5.11
C GLY A 155 -26.16 -18.96 -5.73
N GLU A 156 -27.35 -18.75 -6.33
CA GLU A 156 -28.13 -19.80 -7.03
C GLU A 156 -27.44 -20.27 -8.32
N ILE A 157 -26.91 -19.35 -9.12
CA ILE A 157 -26.14 -19.67 -10.35
C ILE A 157 -24.92 -20.54 -9.98
N CYS A 158 -24.14 -20.13 -9.00
CA CYS A 158 -22.98 -20.91 -8.55
C CYS A 158 -23.38 -22.27 -7.96
N ALA A 159 -24.53 -22.37 -7.26
CA ALA A 159 -25.04 -23.63 -6.77
C ALA A 159 -25.46 -24.54 -7.91
N GLY A 160 -26.12 -24.01 -8.95
CA GLY A 160 -26.52 -24.74 -10.16
C GLY A 160 -25.32 -25.23 -10.96
N LEU A 161 -24.34 -24.36 -11.23
CA LEU A 161 -23.08 -24.73 -11.89
C LEU A 161 -22.30 -25.80 -11.10
N GLY A 162 -22.25 -25.68 -9.77
CA GLY A 162 -21.65 -26.70 -8.91
C GLY A 162 -22.37 -28.05 -8.99
N ALA A 163 -23.71 -28.06 -9.09
CA ALA A 163 -24.48 -29.30 -9.26
C ALA A 163 -24.26 -29.92 -10.64
N LEU A 164 -24.16 -29.11 -11.68
CA LEU A 164 -23.88 -29.59 -13.04
C LEU A 164 -22.46 -30.18 -13.13
N TYR A 165 -21.47 -29.46 -12.55
CA TYR A 165 -20.09 -29.95 -12.47
C TYR A 165 -19.99 -31.28 -11.71
N ASP A 166 -20.71 -31.46 -10.59
CA ASP A 166 -20.73 -32.70 -9.82
C ASP A 166 -21.38 -33.87 -10.61
N LYS A 167 -22.27 -33.58 -11.58
CA LYS A 167 -22.85 -34.60 -12.49
C LYS A 167 -21.90 -34.99 -13.63
N LEU A 168 -21.13 -34.03 -14.15
CA LEU A 168 -20.25 -34.24 -15.30
C LEU A 168 -18.91 -34.86 -14.93
N VAL A 169 -18.39 -34.56 -13.75
CA VAL A 169 -17.09 -35.04 -13.29
C VAL A 169 -17.28 -36.19 -12.31
N LYS A 170 -17.08 -37.43 -12.79
CA LYS A 170 -17.00 -38.62 -11.90
C LYS A 170 -15.79 -38.46 -10.98
N ARG A 171 -16.03 -38.25 -9.70
CA ARG A 171 -14.99 -38.08 -8.68
C ARG A 171 -14.60 -39.40 -8.07
N ASP A 172 -13.30 -39.58 -7.83
CA ASP A 172 -12.76 -40.65 -7.03
C ASP A 172 -13.31 -40.55 -5.59
N PRO A 173 -14.09 -41.53 -5.11
CA PRO A 173 -14.68 -41.49 -3.77
C PRO A 173 -13.63 -41.49 -2.65
N ALA A 174 -12.39 -41.90 -2.93
CA ALA A 174 -11.30 -41.94 -1.97
C ALA A 174 -10.66 -40.56 -1.73
N ARG A 175 -10.92 -39.54 -2.58
CA ARG A 175 -10.38 -38.19 -2.44
C ARG A 175 -11.40 -37.22 -1.89
N SER A 176 -11.03 -36.56 -0.77
CA SER A 176 -11.86 -35.53 -0.17
C SER A 176 -12.13 -34.36 -1.15
N ARG A 177 -13.38 -33.85 -1.16
CA ARG A 177 -13.72 -32.57 -1.88
C ARG A 177 -12.81 -31.40 -1.54
N ALA A 178 -12.25 -31.42 -0.35
CA ALA A 178 -11.31 -30.38 0.11
C ALA A 178 -10.00 -30.40 -0.67
N ASP A 179 -9.48 -31.56 -1.06
CA ASP A 179 -8.18 -31.72 -1.73
C ASP A 179 -8.21 -31.17 -3.16
N TYR A 180 -9.27 -31.45 -3.91
CA TYR A 180 -9.42 -30.88 -5.27
C TYR A 180 -9.56 -29.36 -5.27
N SER A 181 -10.37 -28.83 -4.36
CA SER A 181 -10.54 -27.38 -4.21
C SER A 181 -9.24 -26.69 -3.79
N ARG A 182 -8.47 -27.32 -2.91
CA ARG A 182 -7.18 -26.79 -2.46
C ARG A 182 -6.14 -26.79 -3.57
N ARG A 183 -6.09 -27.84 -4.38
CA ARG A 183 -5.15 -27.93 -5.52
C ARG A 183 -5.44 -26.88 -6.59
N SER A 184 -6.69 -26.70 -7.00
CA SER A 184 -7.07 -25.67 -7.98
C SER A 184 -6.77 -24.27 -7.47
N LEU A 185 -6.98 -24.00 -6.19
CA LEU A 185 -6.68 -22.71 -5.56
C LEU A 185 -5.17 -22.42 -5.55
N TRP A 186 -4.33 -23.44 -5.26
CA TRP A 186 -2.87 -23.28 -5.35
C TRP A 186 -2.39 -23.04 -6.78
N ILE A 187 -3.02 -23.65 -7.78
CA ILE A 187 -2.68 -23.41 -9.19
C ILE A 187 -3.01 -21.95 -9.56
N VAL A 188 -4.21 -21.49 -9.24
CA VAL A 188 -4.61 -20.08 -9.51
C VAL A 188 -3.72 -19.11 -8.77
N ALA A 189 -3.46 -19.34 -7.48
CA ALA A 189 -2.54 -18.51 -6.71
C ALA A 189 -1.13 -18.49 -7.31
N GLY A 190 -0.64 -19.67 -7.74
CA GLY A 190 0.66 -19.79 -8.42
C GLY A 190 0.73 -18.96 -9.71
N ILE A 191 -0.30 -19.04 -10.55
CA ILE A 191 -0.39 -18.24 -11.78
C ILE A 191 -0.37 -16.74 -11.48
N VAL A 192 -1.14 -16.30 -10.49
CA VAL A 192 -1.16 -14.88 -10.08
C VAL A 192 0.21 -14.44 -9.54
N ILE A 193 0.87 -15.25 -8.71
CA ILE A 193 2.21 -14.95 -8.18
C ILE A 193 3.23 -14.87 -9.31
N VAL A 194 3.22 -15.83 -10.24
CA VAL A 194 4.11 -15.81 -11.42
C VAL A 194 3.86 -14.56 -12.28
N PHE A 195 2.59 -14.25 -12.54
CA PHE A 195 2.23 -13.04 -13.28
C PHE A 195 2.74 -11.76 -12.60
N LEU A 196 2.61 -11.66 -11.28
CA LEU A 196 3.10 -10.49 -10.54
C LEU A 196 4.62 -10.40 -10.48
N ALA A 197 5.30 -11.55 -10.40
CA ALA A 197 6.75 -11.62 -10.29
C ALA A 197 7.47 -11.56 -11.67
N ALA A 198 6.78 -11.89 -12.75
CA ALA A 198 7.37 -12.01 -14.08
C ALA A 198 8.20 -10.78 -14.52
N PRO A 199 7.70 -9.53 -14.44
CA PRO A 199 8.50 -8.37 -14.87
C PRO A 199 9.82 -8.23 -14.10
N THR A 200 9.82 -8.58 -12.82
CA THR A 200 11.00 -8.56 -11.95
C THR A 200 12.03 -9.60 -12.42
N PHE A 201 11.57 -10.79 -12.81
CA PHE A 201 12.46 -11.83 -13.33
C PHE A 201 13.01 -11.50 -14.72
N PHE A 202 12.31 -10.74 -15.54
CA PHE A 202 12.79 -10.31 -16.84
C PHE A 202 13.92 -9.29 -16.75
N ILE A 203 13.88 -8.36 -15.79
CA ILE A 203 14.91 -7.31 -15.68
C ILE A 203 16.27 -7.87 -15.26
N ILE A 204 16.31 -8.94 -14.45
CA ILE A 204 17.56 -9.52 -13.94
C ILE A 204 18.42 -10.06 -15.08
N PRO A 205 17.99 -10.99 -15.97
CA PRO A 205 18.81 -11.45 -17.09
C PRO A 205 19.24 -10.32 -18.03
N VAL A 206 18.35 -9.36 -18.30
CA VAL A 206 18.64 -8.22 -19.18
C VAL A 206 19.74 -7.33 -18.63
N SER A 207 19.90 -7.24 -17.30
CA SER A 207 20.99 -6.48 -16.67
C SER A 207 22.39 -7.02 -16.93
N PHE A 208 22.49 -8.27 -17.40
CA PHE A 208 23.76 -8.94 -17.75
C PHE A 208 24.03 -8.95 -19.26
N THR A 209 23.20 -8.32 -20.11
CA THR A 209 23.42 -8.34 -21.56
C THR A 209 24.77 -7.71 -21.96
N GLU A 210 25.40 -8.22 -23.02
CA GLU A 210 26.57 -7.58 -23.63
C GLU A 210 26.19 -6.43 -24.57
N GLU A 211 24.94 -6.42 -25.09
CA GLU A 211 24.48 -5.40 -26.01
C GLU A 211 24.24 -4.05 -25.32
N GLY A 212 24.41 -2.95 -26.08
CA GLY A 212 24.19 -1.57 -25.59
C GLY A 212 22.73 -1.18 -25.46
N PHE A 213 21.77 -2.05 -25.76
CA PHE A 213 20.34 -1.83 -25.67
C PHE A 213 19.60 -3.03 -25.09
N LEU A 214 18.39 -2.79 -24.60
CA LEU A 214 17.58 -3.84 -23.98
C LEU A 214 16.98 -4.74 -25.04
N THR A 215 17.43 -5.99 -25.12
CA THR A 215 16.88 -7.04 -26.00
C THR A 215 16.44 -8.24 -25.17
N TRP A 216 15.41 -8.92 -25.65
CA TRP A 216 14.98 -10.18 -25.07
C TRP A 216 14.86 -11.27 -26.14
N PRO A 217 15.45 -12.45 -25.95
CA PRO A 217 16.39 -12.82 -24.86
C PRO A 217 17.71 -12.06 -24.94
N PRO A 218 18.42 -11.85 -23.80
CA PRO A 218 19.72 -11.18 -23.80
C PRO A 218 20.74 -11.98 -24.62
N LYS A 219 21.51 -11.28 -25.45
CA LYS A 219 22.59 -11.88 -26.23
C LYS A 219 23.90 -11.65 -25.53
N GLY A 220 24.56 -12.74 -25.14
CA GLY A 220 25.78 -12.72 -24.31
C GLY A 220 25.48 -12.35 -22.84
N PHE A 221 26.48 -12.55 -21.99
CA PHE A 221 26.42 -12.20 -20.57
C PHE A 221 27.69 -11.46 -20.17
N SER A 222 27.53 -10.25 -19.63
CA SER A 222 28.63 -9.39 -19.19
C SER A 222 28.23 -8.64 -17.88
N LEU A 223 29.26 -8.31 -17.09
CA LEU A 223 29.12 -7.46 -15.89
C LEU A 223 29.45 -5.97 -16.17
N GLN A 224 29.69 -5.60 -17.44
CA GLN A 224 30.13 -4.25 -17.81
C GLN A 224 29.21 -3.15 -17.29
N TRP A 225 27.90 -3.38 -17.31
CA TRP A 225 26.91 -2.39 -16.85
C TRP A 225 26.95 -2.16 -15.35
N TYR A 226 27.30 -3.19 -14.58
CA TYR A 226 27.57 -3.03 -13.15
C TYR A 226 28.86 -2.23 -12.91
N GLY A 227 29.90 -2.45 -13.72
CA GLY A 227 31.10 -1.61 -13.72
C GLY A 227 30.76 -0.13 -14.02
N THR A 228 29.89 0.12 -14.98
CA THR A 228 29.42 1.48 -15.30
C THR A 228 28.64 2.11 -14.15
N VAL A 229 27.80 1.35 -13.42
CA VAL A 229 27.07 1.85 -12.25
C VAL A 229 28.01 2.35 -11.15
N PHE A 230 29.15 1.66 -10.94
CA PHE A 230 30.12 1.99 -9.89
C PHE A 230 31.33 2.78 -10.39
N ALA A 231 31.33 3.25 -11.65
CA ALA A 231 32.38 4.11 -12.18
C ALA A 231 32.42 5.47 -11.43
N ASP A 232 33.59 6.09 -11.29
CA ASP A 232 33.78 7.37 -10.58
C ASP A 232 32.92 8.51 -11.17
N SER A 233 32.66 8.47 -12.47
CA SER A 233 31.78 9.43 -13.16
C SER A 233 30.29 9.14 -13.03
N SER A 234 29.90 8.04 -12.38
CA SER A 234 28.52 7.59 -12.29
C SER A 234 27.75 8.36 -11.20
N PRO A 235 26.55 8.88 -11.47
CA PRO A 235 25.73 9.54 -10.47
C PRO A 235 25.02 8.57 -9.52
N TYR A 236 24.95 7.28 -9.87
CA TYR A 236 24.13 6.28 -9.16
C TYR A 236 24.55 6.02 -7.72
N PRO A 237 25.85 5.87 -7.36
CA PRO A 237 26.24 5.64 -5.96
C PRO A 237 25.88 6.82 -5.05
N ALA A 238 26.11 8.04 -5.51
CA ALA A 238 25.76 9.24 -4.76
C ALA A 238 24.24 9.40 -4.61
N ALA A 239 23.47 9.12 -5.67
CA ALA A 239 22.01 9.16 -5.65
C ALA A 239 21.42 8.07 -4.74
N PHE A 240 22.02 6.87 -4.73
CA PHE A 240 21.63 5.78 -3.82
C PHE A 240 21.84 6.18 -2.37
N LEU A 241 23.04 6.68 -2.02
CA LEU A 241 23.33 7.11 -0.66
C LEU A 241 22.38 8.23 -0.22
N ARG A 242 22.09 9.17 -1.11
CA ARG A 242 21.13 10.26 -0.86
C ARG A 242 19.73 9.73 -0.59
N SER A 243 19.26 8.75 -1.38
CA SER A 243 17.96 8.11 -1.16
C SER A 243 17.92 7.38 0.18
N VAL A 244 18.97 6.68 0.56
CA VAL A 244 19.06 6.00 1.87
C VAL A 244 19.00 7.01 3.00
N LEU A 245 19.79 8.09 2.95
CA LEU A 245 19.79 9.12 3.99
C LEU A 245 18.44 9.81 4.11
N VAL A 246 17.83 10.20 2.99
CA VAL A 246 16.49 10.82 2.99
C VAL A 246 15.45 9.86 3.58
N ALA A 247 15.47 8.60 3.19
CA ALA A 247 14.51 7.61 3.68
C ALA A 247 14.69 7.31 5.18
N LEU A 248 15.93 7.24 5.68
CA LEU A 248 16.22 7.06 7.10
C LEU A 248 15.69 8.23 7.93
N PHE A 249 16.00 9.47 7.53
CA PHE A 249 15.58 10.66 8.27
C PHE A 249 14.08 10.91 8.13
N ALA A 250 13.49 10.74 6.95
CA ALA A 250 12.04 10.84 6.76
C ALA A 250 11.29 9.81 7.60
N GLY A 251 11.75 8.55 7.61
CA GLY A 251 11.23 7.50 8.47
C GLY A 251 11.37 7.84 9.96
N PHE A 252 12.51 8.37 10.37
CA PHE A 252 12.75 8.80 11.75
C PHE A 252 11.78 9.92 12.18
N PHE A 253 11.62 10.98 11.38
CA PHE A 253 10.69 12.06 11.69
C PHE A 253 9.24 11.61 11.63
N ALA A 254 8.90 10.75 10.68
CA ALA A 254 7.56 10.15 10.61
C ALA A 254 7.24 9.32 11.87
N MET A 255 8.22 8.58 12.41
CA MET A 255 8.07 7.85 13.69
C MET A 255 7.97 8.81 14.88
N LEU A 256 8.81 9.85 14.91
CA LEU A 256 8.83 10.83 16.00
C LEU A 256 7.46 11.52 16.17
N ILE A 257 6.78 11.82 15.07
CA ILE A 257 5.46 12.47 15.06
C ILE A 257 4.35 11.41 15.10
N GLY A 258 4.46 10.36 14.29
CA GLY A 258 3.40 9.38 14.06
C GLY A 258 3.13 8.48 15.25
N VAL A 259 4.18 8.08 16.00
CA VAL A 259 4.00 7.21 17.19
C VAL A 259 3.19 7.91 18.27
N PRO A 260 3.54 9.13 18.74
CA PRO A 260 2.72 9.86 19.72
C PRO A 260 1.30 10.13 19.23
N ALA A 261 1.14 10.49 17.94
CA ALA A 261 -0.17 10.69 17.34
C ALA A 261 -1.03 9.42 17.36
N ALA A 262 -0.45 8.26 17.04
CA ALA A 262 -1.12 6.96 17.11
C ALA A 262 -1.55 6.61 18.53
N PHE A 263 -0.68 6.82 19.54
CA PHE A 263 -1.03 6.62 20.94
C PHE A 263 -2.18 7.51 21.38
N MET A 264 -2.16 8.79 21.02
CA MET A 264 -3.23 9.74 21.31
C MET A 264 -4.54 9.29 20.67
N LEU A 265 -4.51 8.93 19.39
CA LEU A 265 -5.68 8.52 18.63
C LEU A 265 -6.29 7.19 19.12
N VAL A 266 -5.49 6.25 19.63
CA VAL A 266 -6.04 4.98 20.12
C VAL A 266 -6.49 5.07 21.57
N ARG A 267 -5.67 5.66 22.46
CA ARG A 267 -5.88 5.61 23.91
C ARG A 267 -6.77 6.72 24.48
N LYS A 268 -6.93 7.84 23.75
CA LYS A 268 -7.72 8.96 24.24
C LYS A 268 -9.00 9.17 23.45
N GLN A 269 -10.05 9.61 24.14
CA GLN A 269 -11.27 10.14 23.54
C GLN A 269 -11.27 11.65 23.75
N PHE A 270 -11.41 12.41 22.66
CA PHE A 270 -11.44 13.86 22.68
C PHE A 270 -12.27 14.39 21.51
N PHE A 271 -12.77 15.61 21.66
CA PHE A 271 -13.53 16.27 20.59
C PHE A 271 -12.64 16.49 19.35
N GLY A 272 -13.18 16.24 18.16
CA GLY A 272 -12.44 16.41 16.90
C GLY A 272 -11.47 15.28 16.55
N LYS A 273 -11.43 14.17 17.30
CA LYS A 273 -10.56 13.02 17.04
C LYS A 273 -10.64 12.51 15.60
N SER A 274 -11.86 12.38 15.07
CA SER A 274 -12.07 11.90 13.69
C SER A 274 -11.54 12.90 12.65
N VAL A 275 -11.64 14.19 12.91
CA VAL A 275 -11.13 15.24 12.02
C VAL A 275 -9.59 15.22 12.01
N ILE A 276 -8.96 15.12 13.19
CA ILE A 276 -7.51 15.01 13.30
C ILE A 276 -7.02 13.74 12.62
N PHE A 277 -7.69 12.61 12.82
CA PHE A 277 -7.34 11.36 12.12
C PHE A 277 -7.45 11.53 10.61
N ALA A 278 -8.57 12.08 10.10
CA ALA A 278 -8.76 12.32 8.68
C ALA A 278 -7.67 13.23 8.09
N PHE A 279 -7.31 14.31 8.81
CA PHE A 279 -6.23 15.22 8.41
C PHE A 279 -4.87 14.52 8.34
N LEU A 280 -4.50 13.76 9.38
CA LEU A 280 -3.23 13.04 9.43
C LEU A 280 -3.11 11.92 8.38
N VAL A 281 -4.23 11.34 7.95
CA VAL A 281 -4.26 10.27 6.95
C VAL A 281 -4.51 10.81 5.53
N SER A 282 -4.91 12.08 5.39
CA SER A 282 -5.23 12.69 4.09
C SER A 282 -4.14 12.55 3.01
N PRO A 283 -2.81 12.55 3.33
CA PRO A 283 -1.80 12.36 2.30
C PRO A 283 -1.85 11.00 1.57
N ILE A 284 -2.41 9.95 2.20
CA ILE A 284 -2.62 8.66 1.52
C ILE A 284 -3.69 8.78 0.41
N ILE A 285 -4.70 9.61 0.65
CA ILE A 285 -5.85 9.78 -0.25
C ILE A 285 -5.54 10.80 -1.34
N THR A 286 -4.62 11.74 -1.05
CA THR A 286 -4.25 12.80 -1.99
C THR A 286 -3.25 12.27 -3.01
N PRO A 287 -3.49 12.41 -4.34
CA PRO A 287 -2.48 12.08 -5.34
C PRO A 287 -1.14 12.77 -5.07
N HIS A 288 -0.04 12.02 -5.10
CA HIS A 288 1.30 12.52 -4.70
C HIS A 288 1.73 13.76 -5.50
N ILE A 289 1.30 13.90 -6.76
CA ILE A 289 1.60 15.06 -7.59
C ILE A 289 1.05 16.35 -6.98
N ILE A 290 -0.15 16.32 -6.41
CA ILE A 290 -0.77 17.50 -5.77
C ILE A 290 0.04 17.92 -4.55
N LEU A 291 0.45 16.94 -3.72
CA LEU A 291 1.31 17.21 -2.57
C LEU A 291 2.67 17.76 -3.00
N ALA A 292 3.28 17.17 -4.04
CA ALA A 292 4.58 17.60 -4.54
C ALA A 292 4.55 19.04 -5.06
N VAL A 293 3.55 19.38 -5.87
CA VAL A 293 3.37 20.75 -6.40
C VAL A 293 3.08 21.75 -5.27
N SER A 294 2.22 21.37 -4.33
CA SER A 294 1.89 22.25 -3.19
C SER A 294 3.10 22.50 -2.30
N LEU A 295 3.88 21.45 -2.00
CA LEU A 295 5.11 21.59 -1.21
C LEU A 295 6.20 22.32 -1.98
N PHE A 296 6.28 22.16 -3.30
CA PHE A 296 7.20 22.95 -4.12
C PHE A 296 6.96 24.46 -3.94
N TYR A 297 5.71 24.92 -4.05
CA TYR A 297 5.38 26.34 -3.83
C TYR A 297 5.79 26.85 -2.45
N LEU A 298 5.50 26.05 -1.41
CA LEU A 298 5.87 26.41 -0.05
C LEU A 298 7.39 26.43 0.13
N PHE A 299 8.07 25.40 -0.33
CA PHE A 299 9.51 25.21 -0.13
C PHE A 299 10.35 26.12 -1.02
N ALA A 300 9.83 26.53 -2.19
CA ALA A 300 10.48 27.58 -2.99
C ALA A 300 10.57 28.92 -2.24
N ARG A 301 9.49 29.29 -1.53
CA ARG A 301 9.49 30.52 -0.70
C ARG A 301 10.39 30.40 0.54
N LEU A 302 10.58 29.20 1.05
CA LEU A 302 11.42 28.90 2.22
C LEU A 302 12.87 28.57 1.85
N HIS A 303 13.23 28.63 0.56
CA HIS A 303 14.56 28.26 0.02
C HIS A 303 14.99 26.83 0.40
N LEU A 304 14.03 25.88 0.45
CA LEU A 304 14.25 24.49 0.80
C LEU A 304 14.36 23.57 -0.42
N ILE A 305 14.09 24.06 -1.62
CA ILE A 305 14.23 23.29 -2.87
C ILE A 305 15.71 22.95 -3.10
N GLY A 306 16.00 21.71 -3.50
CA GLY A 306 17.36 21.22 -3.72
C GLY A 306 18.16 20.96 -2.43
N THR A 307 17.50 20.95 -1.28
CA THR A 307 18.15 20.70 0.02
C THR A 307 17.72 19.35 0.63
N TYR A 308 18.59 18.75 1.44
CA TYR A 308 18.23 17.55 2.21
C TYR A 308 17.02 17.80 3.13
N LEU A 309 16.97 18.98 3.79
CA LEU A 309 15.89 19.30 4.71
C LEU A 309 14.54 19.36 3.99
N GLY A 310 14.44 20.04 2.86
CA GLY A 310 13.22 20.13 2.08
C GLY A 310 12.75 18.74 1.61
N LEU A 311 13.69 17.94 1.12
CA LEU A 311 13.37 16.59 0.65
C LEU A 311 12.92 15.67 1.80
N ILE A 312 13.62 15.68 2.95
CA ILE A 312 13.24 14.91 4.15
C ILE A 312 11.85 15.32 4.65
N LEU A 313 11.56 16.61 4.72
CA LEU A 313 10.25 17.11 5.15
C LEU A 313 9.14 16.66 4.18
N GLY A 314 9.36 16.78 2.86
CA GLY A 314 8.41 16.31 1.85
C GLY A 314 8.13 14.83 1.96
N HIS A 315 9.17 14.01 2.09
CA HIS A 315 9.04 12.56 2.28
C HIS A 315 8.38 12.21 3.62
N THR A 316 8.64 12.99 4.68
CA THR A 316 7.97 12.80 5.99
C THR A 316 6.46 12.97 5.89
N VAL A 317 5.99 13.97 5.13
CA VAL A 317 4.54 14.20 4.92
C VAL A 317 3.86 12.97 4.32
N ILE A 318 4.49 12.30 3.34
CA ILE A 318 3.92 11.12 2.70
C ILE A 318 4.01 9.89 3.60
N THR A 319 5.11 9.71 4.33
CA THR A 319 5.36 8.48 5.11
C THR A 319 4.65 8.47 6.46
N MET A 320 4.41 9.62 7.05
CA MET A 320 3.79 9.77 8.38
C MET A 320 2.42 9.07 8.51
N PRO A 321 1.48 9.15 7.56
CA PRO A 321 0.21 8.46 7.64
C PRO A 321 0.37 6.94 7.76
N TYR A 322 1.31 6.35 7.04
CA TYR A 322 1.56 4.91 7.07
C TYR A 322 2.10 4.47 8.43
N VAL A 323 2.97 5.27 9.04
CA VAL A 323 3.42 5.05 10.41
C VAL A 323 2.24 5.10 11.38
N ILE A 324 1.39 6.14 11.29
CA ILE A 324 0.24 6.31 12.17
C ILE A 324 -0.69 5.09 12.09
N VAL A 325 -1.09 4.69 10.88
CA VAL A 325 -2.02 3.57 10.67
C VAL A 325 -1.42 2.25 11.18
N THR A 326 -0.15 1.99 10.87
CA THR A 326 0.54 0.77 11.31
C THR A 326 0.68 0.72 12.84
N VAL A 327 1.13 1.80 13.46
CA VAL A 327 1.30 1.86 14.91
C VAL A 327 -0.06 1.82 15.63
N MET A 328 -1.11 2.46 15.09
CA MET A 328 -2.46 2.34 15.62
C MET A 328 -2.95 0.89 15.63
N ALA A 329 -2.69 0.13 14.56
CA ALA A 329 -3.04 -1.30 14.50
C ALA A 329 -2.31 -2.10 15.58
N VAL A 330 -1.03 -1.84 15.80
CA VAL A 330 -0.22 -2.48 16.84
C VAL A 330 -0.75 -2.14 18.25
N ILE A 331 -1.06 -0.87 18.52
CA ILE A 331 -1.56 -0.43 19.83
C ILE A 331 -2.97 -0.97 20.12
N LYS A 332 -3.82 -1.11 19.11
CA LYS A 332 -5.16 -1.70 19.26
C LYS A 332 -5.11 -3.16 19.71
N ASN A 333 -4.09 -3.89 19.26
CA ASN A 333 -3.88 -5.30 19.62
C ASN A 333 -3.09 -5.48 20.95
N TYR A 334 -2.62 -4.39 21.54
CA TYR A 334 -1.88 -4.41 22.80
C TYR A 334 -2.84 -4.54 24.00
N ASP A 335 -2.55 -5.48 24.91
CA ASP A 335 -3.36 -5.66 26.13
C ASP A 335 -3.03 -4.56 27.17
N VAL A 336 -3.96 -3.63 27.32
CA VAL A 336 -3.84 -2.51 28.27
C VAL A 336 -3.78 -2.97 29.73
N ARG A 337 -4.21 -4.19 30.05
CA ARG A 337 -4.14 -4.74 31.41
C ARG A 337 -2.70 -4.84 31.93
N LEU A 338 -1.74 -5.00 31.04
CA LEU A 338 -0.31 -5.01 31.39
C LEU A 338 0.14 -3.65 31.95
N ASP A 339 -0.34 -2.55 31.35
CA ASP A 339 -0.06 -1.21 31.86
C ASP A 339 -0.73 -1.01 33.23
N GLN A 340 -1.98 -1.48 33.40
CA GLN A 340 -2.72 -1.38 34.66
C GLN A 340 -2.03 -2.17 35.78
N ALA A 341 -1.55 -3.39 35.51
CA ALA A 341 -0.78 -4.19 36.46
C ALA A 341 0.52 -3.49 36.89
N ALA A 342 1.21 -2.82 35.93
CA ALA A 342 2.40 -2.04 36.30
C ALA A 342 2.06 -0.86 37.23
N TRP A 343 0.95 -0.19 36.99
CA TRP A 343 0.51 0.93 37.82
C TRP A 343 0.12 0.47 39.24
N THR A 344 -0.49 -0.71 39.38
CA THR A 344 -0.78 -1.27 40.71
C THR A 344 0.50 -1.64 41.49
N LEU A 345 1.60 -1.92 40.78
CA LEU A 345 2.93 -2.15 41.33
C LEU A 345 3.73 -0.86 41.57
N GLY A 346 3.10 0.33 41.40
CA GLY A 346 3.71 1.63 41.66
C GLY A 346 4.54 2.19 40.51
N ALA A 347 4.50 1.59 39.30
CA ALA A 347 5.16 2.15 38.13
C ALA A 347 4.45 3.39 37.62
N GLY A 348 5.17 4.49 37.42
CA GLY A 348 4.63 5.69 36.77
C GLY A 348 4.42 5.48 35.26
N LYS A 349 3.61 6.34 34.63
CA LYS A 349 3.24 6.23 33.20
C LYS A 349 4.45 6.14 32.25
N LEU A 350 5.49 6.94 32.47
CA LEU A 350 6.71 6.91 31.64
C LEU A 350 7.49 5.60 31.83
N LYS A 351 7.63 5.11 33.08
CA LYS A 351 8.28 3.82 33.33
C LYS A 351 7.52 2.68 32.66
N THR A 352 6.19 2.65 32.77
CA THR A 352 5.34 1.68 32.08
C THR A 352 5.54 1.72 30.57
N LEU A 353 5.56 2.91 29.97
CA LEU A 353 5.76 3.09 28.53
C LEU A 353 7.10 2.50 28.07
N TRP A 354 8.20 2.83 28.76
CA TRP A 354 9.56 2.43 28.35
C TRP A 354 9.88 0.95 28.68
N PHE A 355 9.43 0.43 29.81
CA PHE A 355 9.82 -0.90 30.28
C PHE A 355 8.79 -1.99 29.94
N ILE A 356 7.55 -1.64 29.61
CA ILE A 356 6.49 -2.61 29.31
C ILE A 356 5.94 -2.39 27.90
N THR A 357 5.36 -1.20 27.62
CA THR A 357 4.64 -0.98 26.36
C THR A 357 5.59 -1.05 25.17
N PHE A 358 6.66 -0.25 25.14
CA PHE A 358 7.60 -0.22 24.00
C PHE A 358 8.30 -1.56 23.74
N PRO A 359 8.81 -2.29 24.73
CA PRO A 359 9.40 -3.61 24.50
C PRO A 359 8.42 -4.60 23.86
N ILE A 360 7.15 -4.57 24.24
CA ILE A 360 6.13 -5.47 23.69
C ILE A 360 5.78 -5.10 22.27
N ILE A 361 5.60 -3.81 21.96
CA ILE A 361 5.21 -3.35 20.62
C ILE A 361 6.40 -3.11 19.68
N LYS A 362 7.66 -3.29 20.13
CA LYS A 362 8.87 -2.97 19.34
C LYS A 362 8.89 -3.60 17.95
N GLY A 363 8.40 -4.83 17.81
CA GLY A 363 8.32 -5.50 16.52
C GLY A 363 7.41 -4.74 15.54
N GLY A 364 6.30 -4.20 16.03
CA GLY A 364 5.39 -3.36 15.25
C GLY A 364 5.98 -1.98 14.94
N LEU A 365 6.75 -1.39 15.86
CA LEU A 365 7.44 -0.13 15.61
C LEU A 365 8.54 -0.28 14.55
N ILE A 366 9.31 -1.37 14.58
CA ILE A 366 10.30 -1.69 13.55
C ILE A 366 9.61 -1.84 12.19
N ALA A 367 8.50 -2.58 12.14
CA ALA A 367 7.73 -2.74 10.90
C ALA A 367 7.22 -1.40 10.37
N ALA A 368 6.71 -0.51 11.23
CA ALA A 368 6.25 0.82 10.83
C ALA A 368 7.39 1.68 10.27
N PHE A 369 8.56 1.66 10.91
CA PHE A 369 9.75 2.36 10.41
C PHE A 369 10.22 1.82 9.07
N MET A 370 10.31 0.49 8.91
CA MET A 370 10.72 -0.14 7.66
C MET A 370 9.74 0.20 6.53
N PHE A 371 8.45 0.24 6.84
CA PHE A 371 7.42 0.62 5.85
C PHE A 371 7.57 2.08 5.41
N ALA A 372 7.80 3.00 6.36
CA ALA A 372 8.11 4.39 6.05
C ALA A 372 9.39 4.53 5.22
N PHE A 373 10.45 3.78 5.58
CA PHE A 373 11.70 3.75 4.84
C PHE A 373 11.50 3.32 3.38
N ILE A 374 10.78 2.20 3.16
CA ILE A 374 10.53 1.66 1.82
C ILE A 374 9.76 2.66 0.97
N ILE A 375 8.68 3.26 1.51
CA ILE A 375 7.88 4.26 0.80
C ILE A 375 8.72 5.49 0.45
N SER A 376 9.54 5.98 1.37
CA SER A 376 10.40 7.13 1.13
C SER A 376 11.51 6.84 0.13
N PHE A 377 12.10 5.65 0.17
CA PHE A 377 13.19 5.25 -0.74
C PHE A 377 12.72 5.13 -2.19
N ASP A 378 11.50 4.63 -2.40
CA ASP A 378 10.89 4.44 -3.73
C ASP A 378 10.16 5.70 -4.26
N GLU A 379 10.12 6.78 -3.48
CA GLU A 379 9.34 7.96 -3.82
C GLU A 379 9.98 8.78 -4.94
N LEU A 380 9.30 8.87 -6.07
CA LEU A 380 9.74 9.58 -7.26
C LEU A 380 9.14 10.98 -7.37
N THR A 381 7.82 11.12 -7.09
CA THR A 381 7.07 12.35 -7.40
C THR A 381 7.60 13.55 -6.61
N MET A 382 7.85 13.36 -5.31
CA MET A 382 8.48 14.40 -4.49
C MET A 382 9.89 14.73 -4.96
N ALA A 383 10.65 13.70 -5.33
CA ALA A 383 12.01 13.91 -5.80
C ALA A 383 12.06 14.72 -7.12
N ILE A 384 11.10 14.53 -8.03
CA ILE A 384 11.03 15.30 -9.28
C ILE A 384 10.95 16.81 -8.97
N TYR A 385 10.08 17.21 -8.06
CA TYR A 385 9.80 18.63 -7.81
C TYR A 385 10.65 19.24 -6.70
N LEU A 386 11.07 18.50 -5.67
CA LEU A 386 11.80 19.04 -4.53
C LEU A 386 13.31 18.97 -4.68
N THR A 387 13.83 18.30 -5.74
CA THR A 387 15.27 18.26 -6.02
C THR A 387 15.62 19.10 -7.25
N GLY A 388 16.82 19.68 -7.29
CA GLY A 388 17.33 20.47 -8.41
C GLY A 388 18.72 20.03 -8.83
N GLY A 389 19.05 20.16 -10.12
CA GLY A 389 20.39 19.90 -10.66
C GLY A 389 20.92 18.50 -10.35
N GLU A 390 22.15 18.43 -9.91
CA GLU A 390 22.81 17.16 -9.54
C GLU A 390 22.30 16.57 -8.21
N PHE A 391 21.52 17.33 -7.44
CA PHE A 391 20.91 16.87 -6.20
C PHE A 391 19.65 16.06 -6.49
N ALA A 392 19.82 14.79 -6.89
CA ALA A 392 18.73 13.91 -7.22
C ALA A 392 18.81 12.58 -6.44
N THR A 393 17.65 12.00 -6.16
CA THR A 393 17.52 10.65 -5.56
C THR A 393 17.69 9.56 -6.62
N LEU A 394 17.89 8.33 -6.18
CA LEU A 394 18.01 7.19 -7.10
C LEU A 394 16.78 7.02 -8.01
N PRO A 395 15.52 7.04 -7.50
CA PRO A 395 14.34 6.95 -8.37
C PRO A 395 14.28 8.08 -9.41
N LYS A 396 14.69 9.30 -9.06
CA LYS A 396 14.72 10.41 -10.02
C LYS A 396 15.76 10.21 -11.12
N HIS A 397 16.98 9.75 -10.79
CA HIS A 397 17.98 9.42 -11.81
C HIS A 397 17.51 8.30 -12.73
N MET A 398 16.95 7.23 -12.16
CA MET A 398 16.37 6.14 -12.95
C MET A 398 15.25 6.62 -13.88
N TRP A 399 14.42 7.54 -13.41
CA TRP A 399 13.34 8.15 -14.20
C TRP A 399 13.90 8.96 -15.38
N VAL A 400 14.89 9.81 -15.14
CA VAL A 400 15.53 10.60 -16.20
C VAL A 400 16.17 9.69 -17.26
N ASP A 401 16.88 8.65 -16.85
CA ASP A 401 17.48 7.70 -17.76
C ASP A 401 16.43 6.88 -18.52
N ALA A 402 15.34 6.50 -17.87
CA ALA A 402 14.25 5.77 -18.53
C ALA A 402 13.57 6.57 -19.65
N ILE A 403 13.51 7.91 -19.52
CA ILE A 403 12.92 8.78 -20.55
C ILE A 403 13.95 9.14 -21.63
N MET A 404 15.20 9.43 -21.23
CA MET A 404 16.20 9.96 -22.17
C MET A 404 17.04 8.88 -22.84
N ARG A 405 17.38 7.81 -22.14
CA ARG A 405 18.35 6.79 -22.57
C ARG A 405 18.00 5.43 -21.98
N VAL A 406 17.11 4.70 -22.62
CA VAL A 406 16.84 3.32 -22.21
C VAL A 406 18.06 2.44 -22.53
N ASN A 407 18.96 2.27 -21.55
CA ASN A 407 20.18 1.48 -21.69
C ASN A 407 20.23 0.36 -20.63
N PRO A 408 21.05 -0.68 -20.79
CA PRO A 408 21.15 -1.77 -19.83
C PRO A 408 21.69 -1.37 -18.45
N THR A 409 22.36 -0.22 -18.30
CA THR A 409 22.76 0.31 -17.00
C THR A 409 21.54 0.52 -16.10
N LEU A 410 20.41 0.99 -16.67
CA LEU A 410 19.17 1.12 -15.94
C LEU A 410 18.66 -0.24 -15.41
N ALA A 411 18.79 -1.31 -16.20
CA ALA A 411 18.44 -2.66 -15.76
C ALA A 411 19.36 -3.17 -14.64
N ALA A 412 20.66 -2.84 -14.71
CA ALA A 412 21.61 -3.17 -13.64
C ALA A 412 21.28 -2.44 -12.34
N VAL A 413 20.99 -1.14 -12.40
CA VAL A 413 20.54 -0.35 -11.23
C VAL A 413 19.23 -0.88 -10.65
N ALA A 414 18.25 -1.20 -11.51
CA ALA A 414 16.98 -1.77 -11.07
C ALA A 414 17.17 -3.13 -10.38
N THR A 415 18.09 -3.97 -10.88
CA THR A 415 18.43 -5.26 -10.27
C THR A 415 19.11 -5.07 -8.90
N LEU A 416 20.02 -4.10 -8.77
CA LEU A 416 20.66 -3.77 -7.48
C LEU A 416 19.64 -3.21 -6.48
N MET A 417 18.74 -2.33 -6.93
CA MET A 417 17.64 -1.80 -6.12
C MET A 417 16.71 -2.90 -5.63
N LEU A 418 16.34 -3.83 -6.50
CA LEU A 418 15.53 -5.00 -6.15
C LEU A 418 16.22 -5.86 -5.08
N LEU A 419 17.52 -6.16 -5.25
CA LEU A 419 18.30 -6.94 -4.29
C LEU A 419 18.36 -6.22 -2.94
N PHE A 420 18.61 -4.92 -2.94
CA PHE A 420 18.66 -4.09 -1.74
C PHE A 420 17.32 -4.10 -1.00
N MET A 421 16.20 -3.83 -1.69
CA MET A 421 14.87 -3.82 -1.11
C MET A 421 14.47 -5.19 -0.57
N THR A 422 14.74 -6.26 -1.32
CA THR A 422 14.47 -7.63 -0.88
C THR A 422 15.26 -7.95 0.39
N THR A 423 16.52 -7.55 0.45
CA THR A 423 17.38 -7.75 1.64
C THR A 423 16.81 -7.00 2.85
N ILE A 424 16.39 -5.75 2.69
CA ILE A 424 15.76 -4.96 3.78
C ILE A 424 14.49 -5.64 4.28
N ILE A 425 13.62 -6.11 3.38
CA ILE A 425 12.38 -6.80 3.74
C ILE A 425 12.68 -8.09 4.53
N LEU A 426 13.64 -8.91 4.05
CA LEU A 426 14.03 -10.15 4.73
C LEU A 426 14.65 -9.89 6.10
N VAL A 427 15.51 -8.87 6.22
CA VAL A 427 16.10 -8.46 7.50
C VAL A 427 15.02 -7.96 8.46
N SER A 428 14.09 -7.14 7.98
CA SER A 428 12.96 -6.65 8.78
C SER A 428 12.10 -7.80 9.32
N GLU A 429 11.76 -8.76 8.47
CA GLU A 429 10.98 -9.93 8.86
C GLU A 429 11.74 -10.82 9.87
N PHE A 430 13.03 -11.01 9.67
CA PHE A 430 13.88 -11.76 10.61
C PHE A 430 13.94 -11.07 11.99
N LEU A 431 14.12 -9.75 12.02
CA LEU A 431 14.13 -8.98 13.27
C LEU A 431 12.76 -9.04 13.97
N ARG A 432 11.67 -8.95 13.20
CA ARG A 432 10.31 -9.10 13.70
C ARG A 432 10.09 -10.47 14.36
N ARG A 433 10.47 -11.55 13.69
CA ARG A 433 10.35 -12.92 14.22
C ARG A 433 11.18 -13.15 15.49
N ARG A 434 12.40 -12.61 15.53
CA ARG A 434 13.23 -12.67 16.74
C ARG A 434 12.61 -11.91 17.91
N SER A 435 11.98 -10.78 17.65
CA SER A 435 11.30 -9.97 18.67
C SER A 435 10.12 -10.72 19.30
N VAL A 436 9.32 -11.44 18.51
CA VAL A 436 8.18 -12.22 18.98
C VAL A 436 8.63 -13.43 19.81
N ARG A 437 9.68 -14.16 19.37
CA ARG A 437 10.19 -15.35 20.08
C ARG A 437 10.82 -15.07 21.44
N ARG A 438 11.18 -13.83 21.76
CA ARG A 438 11.76 -13.45 23.07
C ARG A 438 10.71 -13.08 24.12
N ILE A 439 9.45 -13.00 23.74
CA ILE A 439 8.34 -12.56 24.60
C ILE A 439 7.40 -13.74 24.92
N GLY A 440 7.43 -14.83 24.17
CA GLY A 440 6.81 -16.13 24.45
C GLY A 440 7.84 -17.13 24.93
#